data_f787548078656c30fd344d1cf9b62770
#
_entry.id   f787548078656c30fd344d1cf9b62770
#
_cell.length_a   1.000
_cell.length_b   1.000
_cell.length_c   1.000
_cell.angle_alpha   90.00
_cell.angle_beta   90.00
_cell.angle_gamma   90.00
#
_symmetry.space_group_name_H-M   'P 1'
#
loop_
_entity.id
_entity.type
_entity.pdbx_description
1 polymer ?
#
loop_
_entity_poly.entity_id
_entity_poly.type
_entity_poly.pdbx_seq_one_letter_code
_entity_poly.pdbx_strand_id
1 'polypeptide(L)'
;MAASSHGKTGGKAAKKNTLPGMPAQPEPNMPTPEPSHKLVLRTLRRNDFKEVKTIMDKVYSNMEGSWANDEYNALIKKFPEGQICIEDNGKIVAAALAIIVEYSKFGDKHTYAKITGNGKFDTHDADGDTLYGVDVFVDPEYRSLRLGRRLYDARKELCENLNLRAMVAGGRIPGYSNYSGEMTPAKYVEMVRNKELTDPILTFQLANDFYVRKIIRGYLPYDSESKAYATLLEWINVYHEEETEKLIGNQKSNVRIGIVQWQMRATRDLEDFFQQMEFFVDTVSGYKSDCVLFPEFFNAPMMALTNEESPSVAIRSMSAFTEPIKIKMMELAVSYNINIIAGSMPLYEDGKLHNVSYLCRRDGTVDEQYKLHVTPDEASYWGMRGGSHLRCFDTDFGKIGILICYDVEFPELSRMLSDEGMKILFVPFWTDTKNAYQRVRLCAQARAIENECYVAITGSVGNLPRVENMDIQYSQSAVFSPSDFAFPHDSIVAEATPNTEMTLIADLNLDLLKDLNTSGAVRNLRDRRKDLYSVSWVKKTERDDELLSQGEERAPKTSPRHPPITVA
;
A
#
# COMPACT_ATOMS: atom_id res chain seq x y z
N MET A 1 68.62 6.10 54.29
CA MET A 1 68.58 6.18 55.75
C MET A 1 67.21 5.69 56.16
N ALA A 2 67.11 4.43 56.62
CA ALA A 2 66.95 4.07 58.04
C ALA A 2 65.58 4.54 58.56
N ALA A 3 64.76 3.76 59.16
CA ALA A 3 64.68 2.44 59.72
C ALA A 3 63.26 2.29 60.31
N SER A 4 62.69 1.11 60.16
CA SER A 4 62.14 0.23 61.20
C SER A 4 61.10 0.85 62.19
N SER A 5 59.97 0.18 62.51
CA SER A 5 59.88 -1.05 63.27
C SER A 5 58.40 -1.46 63.49
N HIS A 6 58.16 -2.71 63.43
CA HIS A 6 57.35 -3.64 64.27
C HIS A 6 56.01 -3.22 64.90
N GLY A 7 55.01 -4.08 64.69
CA GLY A 7 53.87 -4.23 65.60
C GLY A 7 52.80 -5.24 65.14
N LYS A 8 52.75 -6.35 65.79
CA LYS A 8 51.99 -7.59 65.63
C LYS A 8 50.47 -7.50 65.72
N THR A 9 49.82 -8.45 65.01
CA THR A 9 48.74 -9.38 65.39
C THR A 9 47.28 -8.88 65.35
N GLY A 10 46.46 -9.66 64.69
CA GLY A 10 45.03 -9.70 64.88
C GLY A 10 44.26 -10.19 63.67
N GLY A 11 44.22 -11.52 63.47
CA GLY A 11 43.37 -12.11 62.45
C GLY A 11 41.90 -11.87 62.70
N LYS A 12 41.19 -11.42 61.66
CA LYS A 12 39.75 -11.58 61.56
C LYS A 12 39.42 -12.07 60.15
N ALA A 13 38.75 -13.23 60.14
CA ALA A 13 38.25 -13.93 58.97
C ALA A 13 37.39 -13.02 58.09
N ALA A 14 37.75 -12.92 56.81
CA ALA A 14 36.94 -12.28 55.78
C ALA A 14 35.72 -13.17 55.51
N LYS A 15 34.52 -12.66 55.82
CA LYS A 15 33.26 -13.20 55.38
C LYS A 15 33.17 -13.00 53.85
N LYS A 16 33.12 -14.08 53.06
CA LYS A 16 32.72 -14.07 51.66
C LYS A 16 31.26 -13.62 51.61
N ASN A 17 31.01 -12.43 51.06
CA ASN A 17 29.70 -12.04 50.59
C ASN A 17 29.36 -12.81 49.32
N THR A 18 28.57 -13.87 49.43
CA THR A 18 27.87 -14.50 48.31
C THR A 18 26.62 -13.67 48.02
N LEU A 19 26.56 -13.08 46.83
CA LEU A 19 25.35 -12.52 46.25
C LEU A 19 24.32 -13.64 46.02
N PRO A 20 23.06 -13.50 46.40
CA PRO A 20 22.03 -14.50 46.16
C PRO A 20 21.52 -14.38 44.70
N GLY A 21 21.45 -15.52 43.98
CA GLY A 21 20.60 -15.71 42.83
C GLY A 21 21.23 -15.82 41.45
N MET A 22 22.32 -16.54 41.27
CA MET A 22 22.58 -17.20 39.98
C MET A 22 21.96 -18.60 39.98
N PRO A 23 21.10 -18.97 39.02
CA PRO A 23 20.67 -20.36 38.90
C PRO A 23 21.88 -21.23 38.54
N ALA A 24 21.98 -22.39 39.16
CA ALA A 24 23.01 -23.38 38.90
C ALA A 24 23.02 -23.74 37.40
N GLN A 25 24.23 -23.84 36.81
CA GLN A 25 24.37 -24.35 35.45
C GLN A 25 23.84 -25.80 35.42
N PRO A 26 23.04 -26.16 34.40
CA PRO A 26 22.54 -27.52 34.27
C PRO A 26 23.72 -28.49 34.04
N GLU A 27 23.70 -29.61 34.73
CA GLU A 27 24.68 -30.70 34.58
C GLU A 27 24.66 -31.23 33.13
N PRO A 28 25.80 -31.62 32.56
CA PRO A 28 25.90 -32.00 31.15
C PRO A 28 25.51 -33.47 30.91
N ASN A 29 24.30 -33.91 31.23
CA ASN A 29 23.73 -35.19 30.78
C ASN A 29 22.28 -35.43 31.22
N MET A 30 21.41 -34.39 31.14
CA MET A 30 19.99 -34.71 31.08
C MET A 30 19.58 -34.89 29.62
N PRO A 31 18.84 -35.95 29.26
CA PRO A 31 18.22 -36.02 27.94
C PRO A 31 17.32 -34.79 27.79
N THR A 32 17.53 -34.01 26.71
CA THR A 32 16.62 -32.94 26.33
C THR A 32 15.21 -33.52 26.29
N PRO A 33 14.24 -32.98 27.04
CA PRO A 33 12.86 -33.47 26.96
C PRO A 33 12.41 -33.37 25.50
N GLU A 34 11.93 -34.47 24.94
CA GLU A 34 11.32 -34.44 23.62
C GLU A 34 10.24 -33.38 23.60
N PRO A 35 10.16 -32.55 22.55
CA PRO A 35 9.14 -31.51 22.47
C PRO A 35 7.77 -32.16 22.62
N SER A 36 6.97 -31.68 23.55
CA SER A 36 5.64 -32.22 23.86
C SER A 36 4.68 -32.19 22.67
N HIS A 37 4.98 -31.36 21.64
CA HIS A 37 4.21 -31.19 20.41
C HIS A 37 5.10 -31.19 19.18
N LYS A 38 4.67 -31.92 18.13
CA LYS A 38 5.28 -31.90 16.79
C LYS A 38 4.22 -31.48 15.77
N LEU A 39 4.10 -30.17 15.56
CA LEU A 39 3.09 -29.57 14.70
C LEU A 39 3.51 -29.52 13.24
N VAL A 40 2.69 -30.08 12.35
CA VAL A 40 2.89 -30.10 10.90
C VAL A 40 1.67 -29.47 10.22
N LEU A 41 1.90 -28.49 9.34
CA LEU A 41 0.89 -27.92 8.47
C LEU A 41 0.89 -28.67 7.13
N ARG A 42 -0.26 -29.14 6.69
CA ARG A 42 -0.45 -29.80 5.38
C ARG A 42 -1.86 -29.63 4.85
N THR A 43 -2.07 -30.06 3.61
CA THR A 43 -3.42 -30.16 3.04
C THR A 43 -4.16 -31.40 3.54
N LEU A 44 -5.49 -31.29 3.66
CA LEU A 44 -6.38 -32.39 4.03
C LEU A 44 -6.47 -33.44 2.91
N ARG A 45 -6.65 -34.70 3.31
CA ARG A 45 -6.82 -35.85 2.43
C ARG A 45 -8.19 -36.49 2.69
N ARG A 46 -8.70 -37.26 1.74
CA ARG A 46 -10.00 -37.95 1.89
C ARG A 46 -10.08 -38.85 3.14
N ASN A 47 -8.97 -39.51 3.49
CA ASN A 47 -8.92 -40.40 4.64
C ASN A 47 -8.94 -39.67 5.99
N ASP A 48 -8.76 -38.35 6.00
CA ASP A 48 -8.75 -37.54 7.22
C ASP A 48 -10.16 -37.24 7.76
N PHE A 49 -11.20 -37.52 6.99
CA PHE A 49 -12.57 -37.18 7.33
C PHE A 49 -13.00 -37.59 8.74
N LYS A 50 -12.61 -38.80 9.18
CA LYS A 50 -13.01 -39.32 10.50
C LYS A 50 -12.45 -38.46 11.64
N GLU A 51 -11.18 -38.03 11.52
CA GLU A 51 -10.53 -37.17 12.53
C GLU A 51 -11.10 -35.76 12.49
N VAL A 52 -11.25 -35.20 11.29
CA VAL A 52 -11.85 -33.89 11.05
C VAL A 52 -13.26 -33.83 11.63
N LYS A 53 -14.10 -34.86 11.35
CA LYS A 53 -15.45 -34.95 11.90
C LYS A 53 -15.44 -35.01 13.42
N THR A 54 -14.53 -35.76 14.03
CA THR A 54 -14.42 -35.82 15.49
C THR A 54 -14.17 -34.45 16.13
N ILE A 55 -13.35 -33.62 15.50
CA ILE A 55 -13.09 -32.24 15.97
C ILE A 55 -14.32 -31.36 15.75
N MET A 56 -14.96 -31.46 14.59
CA MET A 56 -16.18 -30.69 14.28
C MET A 56 -17.31 -31.01 15.26
N ASP A 57 -17.53 -32.29 15.58
CA ASP A 57 -18.54 -32.72 16.55
C ASP A 57 -18.28 -32.14 17.96
N LYS A 58 -17.00 -31.98 18.36
CA LYS A 58 -16.64 -31.30 19.61
C LYS A 58 -16.89 -29.79 19.55
N VAL A 59 -16.55 -29.15 18.42
CA VAL A 59 -16.62 -27.69 18.26
C VAL A 59 -18.07 -27.23 18.06
N TYR A 60 -18.86 -28.00 17.33
CA TYR A 60 -20.25 -27.67 16.96
C TYR A 60 -21.30 -28.47 17.74
N SER A 61 -20.96 -28.95 18.94
CA SER A 61 -21.85 -29.78 19.76
C SER A 61 -23.23 -29.17 20.02
N ASN A 62 -23.37 -27.85 19.93
CA ASN A 62 -24.62 -27.11 20.14
C ASN A 62 -25.32 -26.67 18.83
N MET A 63 -24.83 -27.15 17.68
CA MET A 63 -25.33 -26.76 16.36
C MET A 63 -25.56 -27.99 15.48
N GLU A 64 -26.59 -27.94 14.62
CA GLU A 64 -26.65 -28.82 13.46
C GLU A 64 -25.62 -28.38 12.45
N GLY A 65 -24.41 -28.96 12.44
CA GLY A 65 -23.37 -28.39 11.59
C GLY A 65 -22.12 -29.24 11.32
N SER A 66 -22.08 -30.50 11.75
CA SER A 66 -20.97 -31.35 11.32
C SER A 66 -21.22 -31.85 9.89
N TRP A 67 -20.21 -31.68 9.05
CA TRP A 67 -20.27 -31.99 7.63
C TRP A 67 -20.51 -33.48 7.35
N ALA A 68 -21.25 -33.74 6.29
CA ALA A 68 -21.37 -35.07 5.75
C ALA A 68 -20.12 -35.47 4.95
N ASN A 69 -19.85 -36.77 4.82
CA ASN A 69 -18.66 -37.28 4.15
C ASN A 69 -18.62 -36.92 2.65
N ASP A 70 -19.76 -36.81 2.01
CA ASP A 70 -19.89 -36.43 0.60
C ASP A 70 -19.59 -34.94 0.40
N GLU A 71 -20.02 -34.04 1.30
CA GLU A 71 -19.68 -32.61 1.29
C GLU A 71 -18.16 -32.42 1.45
N TYR A 72 -17.56 -33.10 2.44
CA TYR A 72 -16.11 -33.06 2.65
C TYR A 72 -15.35 -33.54 1.41
N ASN A 73 -15.72 -34.70 0.85
CA ASN A 73 -15.06 -35.23 -0.34
C ASN A 73 -15.27 -34.36 -1.59
N ALA A 74 -16.41 -33.70 -1.71
CA ALA A 74 -16.67 -32.76 -2.80
C ALA A 74 -15.68 -31.59 -2.74
N LEU A 75 -15.45 -31.02 -1.57
CA LEU A 75 -14.55 -29.91 -1.35
C LEU A 75 -13.09 -30.29 -1.60
N ILE A 76 -12.62 -31.42 -1.02
CA ILE A 76 -11.26 -31.95 -1.26
C ILE A 76 -11.02 -32.21 -2.76
N LYS A 77 -12.02 -32.65 -3.50
CA LYS A 77 -11.88 -32.90 -4.95
C LYS A 77 -11.78 -31.61 -5.76
N LYS A 78 -12.52 -30.57 -5.36
CA LYS A 78 -12.63 -29.32 -6.14
C LYS A 78 -11.45 -28.37 -5.92
N PHE A 79 -11.02 -28.24 -4.69
CA PHE A 79 -9.95 -27.31 -4.32
C PHE A 79 -9.09 -27.89 -3.18
N PRO A 80 -8.22 -28.89 -3.46
CA PRO A 80 -7.43 -29.56 -2.44
C PRO A 80 -6.46 -28.61 -1.71
N GLU A 81 -5.88 -27.62 -2.40
CA GLU A 81 -4.91 -26.68 -1.84
C GLU A 81 -5.54 -25.75 -0.78
N GLY A 82 -6.82 -25.45 -0.91
CA GLY A 82 -7.57 -24.61 0.02
C GLY A 82 -8.01 -25.33 1.30
N GLN A 83 -7.79 -26.63 1.41
CA GLN A 83 -8.17 -27.44 2.56
C GLN A 83 -6.96 -27.75 3.41
N ILE A 84 -6.73 -26.95 4.44
CA ILE A 84 -5.49 -26.95 5.24
C ILE A 84 -5.76 -27.53 6.61
N CYS A 85 -4.84 -28.35 7.15
CA CYS A 85 -4.90 -28.83 8.52
C CYS A 85 -3.54 -28.72 9.24
N ILE A 86 -3.62 -28.78 10.57
CA ILE A 86 -2.46 -28.93 11.44
C ILE A 86 -2.56 -30.27 12.14
N GLU A 87 -1.49 -31.05 12.04
CA GLU A 87 -1.30 -32.28 12.80
C GLU A 87 -0.39 -32.02 14.00
N ASP A 88 -0.65 -32.70 15.11
CA ASP A 88 0.27 -32.86 16.23
C ASP A 88 0.57 -34.34 16.44
N ASN A 89 1.85 -34.72 16.29
CA ASN A 89 2.28 -36.11 16.39
C ASN A 89 1.45 -37.08 15.51
N GLY A 90 1.06 -36.65 14.30
CA GLY A 90 0.30 -37.44 13.34
C GLY A 90 -1.23 -37.45 13.55
N LYS A 91 -1.76 -36.71 14.53
CA LYS A 91 -3.20 -36.53 14.77
C LYS A 91 -3.62 -35.13 14.31
N ILE A 92 -4.71 -35.02 13.54
CA ILE A 92 -5.27 -33.71 13.15
C ILE A 92 -5.86 -33.04 14.39
N VAL A 93 -5.48 -31.78 14.61
CA VAL A 93 -5.91 -30.97 15.76
C VAL A 93 -6.57 -29.65 15.37
N ALA A 94 -6.44 -29.24 14.11
CA ALA A 94 -7.08 -28.03 13.58
C ALA A 94 -7.20 -28.11 12.07
N ALA A 95 -8.23 -27.47 11.51
CA ALA A 95 -8.38 -27.35 10.06
C ALA A 95 -9.05 -26.05 9.64
N ALA A 96 -8.81 -25.68 8.39
CA ALA A 96 -9.37 -24.51 7.72
C ALA A 96 -9.78 -24.87 6.29
N LEU A 97 -11.02 -24.56 5.93
CA LEU A 97 -11.65 -24.94 4.67
C LEU A 97 -12.00 -23.68 3.88
N ALA A 98 -11.73 -23.68 2.57
CA ALA A 98 -11.96 -22.54 1.69
C ALA A 98 -12.39 -22.98 0.28
N ILE A 99 -12.97 -22.05 -0.46
CA ILE A 99 -13.21 -22.13 -1.91
C ILE A 99 -12.74 -20.82 -2.56
N ILE A 100 -12.50 -20.84 -3.85
CA ILE A 100 -12.33 -19.62 -4.64
C ILE A 100 -13.68 -19.30 -5.26
N VAL A 101 -14.08 -18.03 -5.30
CA VAL A 101 -15.31 -17.57 -5.92
C VAL A 101 -15.08 -16.27 -6.69
N GLU A 102 -15.83 -16.08 -7.77
CA GLU A 102 -16.03 -14.76 -8.36
C GLU A 102 -17.00 -13.97 -7.47
N TYR A 103 -16.47 -13.08 -6.61
CA TYR A 103 -17.25 -12.46 -5.54
C TYR A 103 -18.37 -11.55 -6.05
N SER A 104 -18.21 -10.96 -7.20
CA SER A 104 -19.22 -10.11 -7.84
C SER A 104 -20.56 -10.83 -8.06
N LYS A 105 -20.53 -12.16 -8.28
CA LYS A 105 -21.73 -13.01 -8.47
C LYS A 105 -22.57 -13.16 -7.19
N PHE A 106 -21.99 -12.94 -6.01
CA PHE A 106 -22.66 -13.15 -4.71
C PHE A 106 -23.00 -11.84 -4.00
N GLY A 107 -22.08 -10.89 -4.01
CA GLY A 107 -22.18 -9.62 -3.29
C GLY A 107 -22.28 -9.77 -1.77
N ASP A 108 -22.48 -8.65 -1.07
CA ASP A 108 -22.43 -8.57 0.39
C ASP A 108 -23.70 -9.04 1.13
N LYS A 109 -24.66 -9.62 0.44
CA LYS A 109 -25.95 -10.07 1.04
C LYS A 109 -26.21 -11.56 0.79
N HIS A 110 -25.17 -12.35 0.59
CA HIS A 110 -25.32 -13.79 0.42
C HIS A 110 -25.52 -14.51 1.76
N THR A 111 -26.05 -15.73 1.70
CA THR A 111 -26.11 -16.67 2.83
C THR A 111 -25.00 -17.71 2.70
N TYR A 112 -24.68 -18.39 3.80
CA TYR A 112 -23.74 -19.52 3.78
C TYR A 112 -24.15 -20.60 2.77
N ALA A 113 -25.43 -20.97 2.78
CA ALA A 113 -25.98 -21.96 1.84
C ALA A 113 -25.81 -21.53 0.38
N LYS A 114 -26.04 -20.24 0.07
CA LYS A 114 -25.90 -19.72 -1.31
C LYS A 114 -24.44 -19.78 -1.78
N ILE A 115 -23.50 -19.32 -0.96
CA ILE A 115 -22.10 -19.23 -1.39
C ILE A 115 -21.40 -20.59 -1.42
N THR A 116 -21.86 -21.56 -0.62
CA THR A 116 -21.35 -22.94 -0.63
C THR A 116 -22.11 -23.87 -1.58
N GLY A 117 -23.13 -23.36 -2.33
CA GLY A 117 -23.98 -24.18 -3.19
C GLY A 117 -24.72 -25.28 -2.40
N ASN A 118 -25.23 -24.94 -1.19
CA ASN A 118 -25.86 -25.88 -0.26
C ASN A 118 -24.96 -27.08 0.08
N GLY A 119 -23.68 -26.85 0.33
CA GLY A 119 -22.67 -27.86 0.68
C GLY A 119 -22.13 -28.68 -0.51
N LYS A 120 -22.58 -28.39 -1.74
CA LYS A 120 -22.06 -29.05 -2.95
C LYS A 120 -20.79 -28.40 -3.48
N PHE A 121 -20.50 -27.16 -3.07
CA PHE A 121 -19.36 -26.36 -3.50
C PHE A 121 -19.22 -26.23 -5.02
N ASP A 122 -20.35 -26.31 -5.75
CA ASP A 122 -20.43 -26.06 -7.18
C ASP A 122 -20.27 -24.56 -7.53
N THR A 123 -20.26 -23.73 -6.53
CA THR A 123 -19.89 -22.30 -6.59
C THR A 123 -18.40 -22.03 -6.62
N HIS A 124 -17.56 -23.06 -6.39
CA HIS A 124 -16.11 -22.91 -6.56
C HIS A 124 -15.78 -22.61 -8.02
N ASP A 125 -15.02 -21.54 -8.21
CA ASP A 125 -14.58 -21.00 -9.50
C ASP A 125 -13.07 -20.78 -9.42
N ALA A 126 -12.30 -21.61 -10.12
CA ALA A 126 -10.83 -21.55 -10.08
C ALA A 126 -10.29 -20.22 -10.64
N ASP A 127 -11.05 -19.57 -11.53
CA ASP A 127 -10.73 -18.27 -12.12
C ASP A 127 -11.34 -17.09 -11.34
N GLY A 128 -11.91 -17.35 -10.15
CA GLY A 128 -12.50 -16.33 -9.31
C GLY A 128 -11.47 -15.41 -8.64
N ASP A 129 -11.91 -14.29 -8.14
CA ASP A 129 -11.08 -13.21 -7.57
C ASP A 129 -10.86 -13.31 -6.05
N THR A 130 -11.61 -14.16 -5.34
CA THR A 130 -11.70 -14.12 -3.88
C THR A 130 -11.58 -15.50 -3.24
N LEU A 131 -10.70 -15.64 -2.25
CA LEU A 131 -10.67 -16.82 -1.37
C LEU A 131 -11.77 -16.68 -0.32
N TYR A 132 -12.80 -17.54 -0.39
CA TYR A 132 -13.88 -17.55 0.58
C TYR A 132 -13.63 -18.57 1.68
N GLY A 133 -13.50 -18.07 2.92
CA GLY A 133 -13.35 -18.91 4.11
C GLY A 133 -14.66 -19.60 4.45
N VAL A 134 -14.70 -20.93 4.24
CA VAL A 134 -15.90 -21.74 4.51
C VAL A 134 -15.99 -22.12 5.98
N ASP A 135 -14.88 -22.59 6.55
CA ASP A 135 -14.83 -23.01 7.95
C ASP A 135 -13.42 -22.91 8.55
N VAL A 136 -13.33 -22.75 9.86
CA VAL A 136 -12.08 -22.86 10.65
C VAL A 136 -12.42 -23.42 12.03
N PHE A 137 -11.79 -24.50 12.40
CA PHE A 137 -11.97 -25.09 13.73
C PHE A 137 -10.66 -25.61 14.29
N VAL A 138 -10.56 -25.56 15.63
CA VAL A 138 -9.45 -26.06 16.42
C VAL A 138 -10.00 -26.93 17.54
N ASP A 139 -9.41 -28.11 17.73
CA ASP A 139 -9.79 -28.99 18.84
C ASP A 139 -9.71 -28.19 20.16
N PRO A 140 -10.75 -28.17 21.00
CA PRO A 140 -10.79 -27.40 22.24
C PRO A 140 -9.57 -27.64 23.16
N GLU A 141 -8.99 -28.83 23.13
CA GLU A 141 -7.83 -29.21 23.93
C GLU A 141 -6.53 -28.50 23.47
N TYR A 142 -6.50 -27.98 22.21
CA TYR A 142 -5.35 -27.34 21.57
C TYR A 142 -5.47 -25.83 21.40
N ARG A 143 -6.52 -25.19 21.95
CA ARG A 143 -6.77 -23.74 21.77
C ARG A 143 -5.66 -22.84 22.30
N SER A 144 -4.91 -23.29 23.33
CA SER A 144 -3.78 -22.56 23.92
C SER A 144 -2.58 -22.40 22.97
N LEU A 145 -2.46 -23.24 21.94
CA LEU A 145 -1.31 -23.28 21.00
C LEU A 145 -1.42 -22.30 19.83
N ARG A 146 -2.40 -21.42 19.82
CA ARG A 146 -2.64 -20.39 18.76
C ARG A 146 -2.73 -20.98 17.34
N LEU A 147 -3.21 -22.22 17.19
CA LEU A 147 -3.30 -22.91 15.90
C LEU A 147 -4.21 -22.20 14.90
N GLY A 148 -5.28 -21.56 15.38
CA GLY A 148 -6.15 -20.75 14.54
C GLY A 148 -5.38 -19.65 13.78
N ARG A 149 -4.45 -18.94 14.43
CA ARG A 149 -3.61 -17.94 13.78
C ARG A 149 -2.76 -18.55 12.66
N ARG A 150 -2.10 -19.68 12.91
CA ARG A 150 -1.31 -20.37 11.88
C ARG A 150 -2.13 -20.79 10.66
N LEU A 151 -3.41 -21.17 10.87
CA LEU A 151 -4.33 -21.47 9.77
C LEU A 151 -4.70 -20.22 8.97
N TYR A 152 -4.90 -19.09 9.64
CA TYR A 152 -5.16 -17.81 8.95
C TYR A 152 -3.93 -17.33 8.17
N ASP A 153 -2.73 -17.44 8.75
CA ASP A 153 -1.49 -17.09 8.07
C ASP A 153 -1.31 -17.94 6.81
N ALA A 154 -1.53 -19.27 6.90
CA ALA A 154 -1.45 -20.18 5.75
C ALA A 154 -2.49 -19.86 4.64
N ARG A 155 -3.71 -19.45 5.03
CA ARG A 155 -4.73 -19.01 4.05
C ARG A 155 -4.37 -17.69 3.37
N LYS A 156 -3.78 -16.75 4.10
CA LYS A 156 -3.29 -15.49 3.52
C LYS A 156 -2.19 -15.77 2.50
N GLU A 157 -1.21 -16.62 2.87
CA GLU A 157 -0.16 -17.07 1.97
C GLU A 157 -0.73 -17.75 0.71
N LEU A 158 -1.74 -18.62 0.87
CA LEU A 158 -2.43 -19.24 -0.27
C LEU A 158 -3.13 -18.19 -1.16
N CYS A 159 -3.80 -17.21 -0.58
CA CYS A 159 -4.45 -16.12 -1.30
C CYS A 159 -3.44 -15.27 -2.08
N GLU A 160 -2.28 -14.99 -1.50
CA GLU A 160 -1.17 -14.28 -2.14
C GLU A 160 -0.58 -15.10 -3.29
N ASN A 161 -0.29 -16.39 -3.07
CA ASN A 161 0.29 -17.30 -4.07
C ASN A 161 -0.61 -17.54 -5.28
N LEU A 162 -1.93 -17.51 -5.07
CA LEU A 162 -2.93 -17.64 -6.15
C LEU A 162 -3.35 -16.29 -6.75
N ASN A 163 -2.69 -15.20 -6.36
CA ASN A 163 -3.01 -13.83 -6.80
C ASN A 163 -4.49 -13.46 -6.65
N LEU A 164 -5.14 -13.91 -5.58
CA LEU A 164 -6.53 -13.55 -5.32
C LEU A 164 -6.60 -12.17 -4.64
N ARG A 165 -7.61 -11.39 -4.98
CA ARG A 165 -7.80 -10.01 -4.51
C ARG A 165 -7.98 -9.91 -3.00
N ALA A 166 -8.69 -10.84 -2.41
CA ALA A 166 -9.04 -10.79 -1.00
C ALA A 166 -9.36 -12.18 -0.42
N MET A 167 -9.31 -12.27 0.89
CA MET A 167 -9.96 -13.34 1.63
C MET A 167 -11.22 -12.79 2.31
N VAL A 168 -12.36 -13.41 2.07
CA VAL A 168 -13.66 -13.03 2.63
C VAL A 168 -14.24 -14.20 3.44
N ALA A 169 -14.92 -13.90 4.53
CA ALA A 169 -15.63 -14.92 5.33
C ALA A 169 -16.84 -14.33 6.04
N GLY A 170 -17.85 -15.16 6.28
CA GLY A 170 -18.96 -14.85 7.17
C GLY A 170 -18.62 -15.27 8.60
N GLY A 171 -18.26 -14.34 9.47
CA GLY A 171 -17.93 -14.59 10.86
C GLY A 171 -19.16 -14.61 11.76
N ARG A 172 -19.34 -15.68 12.54
CA ARG A 172 -20.33 -15.73 13.62
C ARG A 172 -19.99 -14.72 14.72
N ILE A 173 -21.01 -14.29 15.45
CA ILE A 173 -20.88 -13.43 16.63
C ILE A 173 -21.61 -14.04 17.84
N PRO A 174 -21.16 -15.21 18.33
CA PRO A 174 -21.93 -15.99 19.32
C PRO A 174 -22.15 -15.26 20.64
N GLY A 175 -21.24 -14.37 21.04
CA GLY A 175 -21.42 -13.54 22.23
C GLY A 175 -22.59 -12.58 22.16
N TYR A 176 -23.11 -12.29 20.96
CA TYR A 176 -24.23 -11.36 20.77
C TYR A 176 -25.53 -11.81 21.44
N SER A 177 -25.78 -13.12 21.58
CA SER A 177 -26.95 -13.60 22.27
C SER A 177 -27.16 -13.03 23.67
N ASN A 178 -26.05 -12.76 24.38
CA ASN A 178 -26.05 -12.22 25.74
C ASN A 178 -26.47 -10.74 25.80
N TYR A 179 -26.36 -10.04 24.66
CA TYR A 179 -26.59 -8.58 24.57
C TYR A 179 -27.74 -8.21 23.64
N SER A 180 -28.39 -9.21 23.01
CA SER A 180 -29.42 -8.99 21.99
C SER A 180 -30.69 -8.29 22.50
N GLY A 181 -30.93 -8.29 23.80
CA GLY A 181 -32.01 -7.51 24.46
C GLY A 181 -31.63 -6.06 24.77
N GLU A 182 -30.36 -5.71 24.77
CA GLU A 182 -29.85 -4.42 25.24
C GLU A 182 -29.32 -3.55 24.10
N MET A 183 -28.80 -4.17 23.05
CA MET A 183 -28.19 -3.43 21.94
C MET A 183 -28.39 -4.10 20.59
N THR A 184 -28.23 -3.29 19.52
CA THR A 184 -28.26 -3.79 18.14
C THR A 184 -26.98 -4.55 17.78
N PRO A 185 -27.01 -5.45 16.76
CA PRO A 185 -25.80 -6.14 16.28
C PRO A 185 -24.69 -5.16 15.87
N ALA A 186 -25.05 -4.01 15.28
CA ALA A 186 -24.10 -3.00 14.88
C ALA A 186 -23.37 -2.39 16.07
N LYS A 187 -24.10 -2.07 17.14
CA LYS A 187 -23.49 -1.53 18.36
C LYS A 187 -22.62 -2.57 19.06
N TYR A 188 -23.06 -3.83 19.10
CA TYR A 188 -22.26 -4.93 19.63
C TYR A 188 -20.91 -5.08 18.90
N VAL A 189 -20.94 -5.13 17.55
CA VAL A 189 -19.74 -5.24 16.72
C VAL A 189 -18.81 -4.03 16.92
N GLU A 190 -19.36 -2.82 17.04
CA GLU A 190 -18.60 -1.59 17.34
C GLU A 190 -17.87 -1.71 18.69
N MET A 191 -18.54 -2.14 19.75
CA MET A 191 -17.95 -2.32 21.07
C MET A 191 -16.86 -3.40 21.07
N VAL A 192 -17.03 -4.48 20.31
CA VAL A 192 -15.97 -5.50 20.15
C VAL A 192 -14.77 -4.91 19.40
N ARG A 193 -14.99 -4.12 18.34
CA ARG A 193 -13.90 -3.41 17.63
C ARG A 193 -13.13 -2.45 18.53
N ASN A 194 -13.84 -1.73 19.37
CA ASN A 194 -13.24 -0.79 20.32
C ASN A 194 -12.60 -1.48 21.55
N LYS A 195 -12.67 -2.83 21.63
CA LYS A 195 -12.17 -3.63 22.77
C LYS A 195 -12.92 -3.37 24.08
N GLU A 196 -14.13 -2.83 24.01
CA GLU A 196 -15.04 -2.64 25.14
C GLU A 196 -15.75 -3.94 25.52
N LEU A 197 -15.95 -4.82 24.53
CA LEU A 197 -16.47 -6.17 24.69
C LEU A 197 -15.54 -7.17 24.00
N THR A 198 -15.67 -8.44 24.38
CA THR A 198 -14.96 -9.56 23.76
C THR A 198 -15.96 -10.55 23.18
N ASP A 199 -15.78 -10.90 21.91
CA ASP A 199 -16.50 -11.98 21.24
C ASP A 199 -15.50 -13.09 20.88
N PRO A 200 -15.78 -14.37 21.16
CA PRO A 200 -14.80 -15.44 20.98
C PRO A 200 -14.37 -15.67 19.53
N ILE A 201 -15.20 -15.28 18.55
CA ILE A 201 -14.90 -15.44 17.13
C ILE A 201 -14.49 -14.10 16.52
N LEU A 202 -15.30 -13.05 16.65
CA LEU A 202 -15.03 -11.75 16.04
C LEU A 202 -13.72 -11.14 16.57
N THR A 203 -13.46 -11.20 17.88
CA THR A 203 -12.22 -10.68 18.46
C THR A 203 -10.99 -11.37 17.87
N PHE A 204 -11.07 -12.69 17.68
CA PHE A 204 -10.00 -13.47 17.06
C PHE A 204 -9.79 -13.08 15.59
N GLN A 205 -10.86 -12.88 14.82
CA GLN A 205 -10.79 -12.50 13.41
C GLN A 205 -10.21 -11.10 13.22
N LEU A 206 -10.62 -10.13 14.06
CA LEU A 206 -10.03 -8.79 14.07
C LEU A 206 -8.55 -8.79 14.45
N ALA A 207 -8.14 -9.68 15.37
CA ALA A 207 -6.73 -9.86 15.75
C ALA A 207 -5.88 -10.54 14.66
N ASN A 208 -6.50 -11.06 13.60
CA ASN A 208 -5.86 -11.62 12.42
C ASN A 208 -6.05 -10.71 11.19
N ASP A 209 -6.10 -9.39 11.38
CA ASP A 209 -6.12 -8.34 10.36
C ASP A 209 -7.36 -8.34 9.45
N PHE A 210 -8.45 -9.01 9.86
CA PHE A 210 -9.72 -8.87 9.17
C PHE A 210 -10.45 -7.62 9.62
N TYR A 211 -11.13 -6.98 8.70
CA TYR A 211 -12.04 -5.89 9.04
C TYR A 211 -13.49 -6.25 8.68
N VAL A 212 -14.42 -5.66 9.42
CA VAL A 212 -15.85 -5.88 9.20
C VAL A 212 -16.33 -4.96 8.08
N ARG A 213 -16.68 -5.51 6.93
CA ARG A 213 -17.32 -4.78 5.82
C ARG A 213 -18.79 -4.49 6.12
N LYS A 214 -19.50 -5.48 6.67
CA LYS A 214 -20.95 -5.43 6.85
C LYS A 214 -21.42 -6.42 7.89
N ILE A 215 -22.64 -6.22 8.40
CA ILE A 215 -23.38 -7.20 9.19
C ILE A 215 -24.46 -7.80 8.30
N ILE A 216 -24.51 -9.13 8.24
CA ILE A 216 -25.46 -9.88 7.45
C ILE A 216 -26.49 -10.51 8.39
N ARG A 217 -27.78 -10.35 8.09
CA ARG A 217 -28.86 -11.06 8.77
C ARG A 217 -29.23 -12.32 7.98
N GLY A 218 -29.40 -13.43 8.68
CA GLY A 218 -29.82 -14.70 8.07
C GLY A 218 -28.68 -15.42 7.33
N TYR A 219 -27.43 -15.10 7.65
CA TYR A 219 -26.27 -15.78 7.06
C TYR A 219 -26.27 -17.28 7.39
N LEU A 220 -26.46 -17.62 8.68
CA LEU A 220 -26.72 -18.94 9.21
C LEU A 220 -28.07 -18.88 9.97
N PRO A 221 -29.19 -19.22 9.35
CA PRO A 221 -30.52 -19.02 9.94
C PRO A 221 -30.74 -19.75 11.27
N TYR A 222 -30.04 -20.87 11.47
CA TYR A 222 -30.19 -21.72 12.66
C TYR A 222 -29.20 -21.35 13.79
N ASP A 223 -28.33 -20.35 13.60
CA ASP A 223 -27.38 -19.89 14.62
C ASP A 223 -28.08 -19.05 15.69
N SER A 224 -28.55 -19.71 16.74
CA SER A 224 -29.26 -19.08 17.87
C SER A 224 -28.31 -18.20 18.72
N GLU A 225 -27.01 -18.55 18.80
CA GLU A 225 -26.01 -17.82 19.58
C GLU A 225 -25.70 -16.46 18.96
N SER A 226 -25.66 -16.38 17.62
CA SER A 226 -25.47 -15.11 16.91
C SER A 226 -26.81 -14.46 16.52
N LYS A 227 -27.96 -15.01 16.94
CA LYS A 227 -29.30 -14.54 16.52
C LYS A 227 -29.47 -14.45 15.01
N ALA A 228 -28.89 -15.40 14.28
CA ALA A 228 -28.79 -15.44 12.82
C ALA A 228 -28.03 -14.25 12.17
N TYR A 229 -27.27 -13.48 12.93
CA TYR A 229 -26.38 -12.44 12.39
C TYR A 229 -24.96 -12.96 12.20
N ALA A 230 -24.28 -12.44 11.19
CA ALA A 230 -22.86 -12.65 10.97
C ALA A 230 -22.18 -11.34 10.55
N THR A 231 -20.89 -11.23 10.80
CA THR A 231 -20.06 -10.18 10.23
C THR A 231 -19.48 -10.66 8.90
N LEU A 232 -19.66 -9.89 7.84
CA LEU A 232 -18.89 -10.07 6.61
C LEU A 232 -17.51 -9.49 6.85
N LEU A 233 -16.54 -10.34 6.87
CA LEU A 233 -15.14 -10.03 7.15
C LEU A 233 -14.33 -10.10 5.87
N GLU A 234 -13.40 -9.19 5.71
CA GLU A 234 -12.48 -9.15 4.59
C GLU A 234 -11.07 -8.89 5.06
N TRP A 235 -10.14 -9.58 4.46
CA TRP A 235 -8.72 -9.27 4.44
C TRP A 235 -8.31 -9.04 2.99
N ILE A 236 -7.71 -7.89 2.70
CA ILE A 236 -7.29 -7.50 1.35
C ILE A 236 -5.88 -8.01 1.12
N ASN A 237 -5.68 -8.69 0.00
CA ASN A 237 -4.36 -9.01 -0.51
C ASN A 237 -3.76 -7.75 -1.16
N VAL A 238 -2.87 -7.08 -0.45
CA VAL A 238 -2.19 -5.86 -0.94
C VAL A 238 -1.22 -6.15 -2.09
N TYR A 239 -0.95 -7.42 -2.39
CA TYR A 239 -0.10 -7.88 -3.49
C TYR A 239 -0.89 -8.40 -4.67
N HIS A 240 -2.23 -8.36 -4.60
CA HIS A 240 -3.05 -8.73 -5.72
C HIS A 240 -2.76 -7.80 -6.90
N GLU A 241 -2.39 -8.41 -8.00
CA GLU A 241 -2.18 -7.74 -9.28
C GLU A 241 -3.41 -8.05 -10.16
N GLU A 242 -4.24 -7.05 -10.45
CA GLU A 242 -5.32 -7.23 -11.42
C GLU A 242 -4.71 -7.69 -12.75
N GLU A 243 -5.21 -8.79 -13.28
CA GLU A 243 -4.84 -9.23 -14.62
C GLU A 243 -5.37 -8.20 -15.63
N THR A 244 -4.57 -7.23 -15.95
CA THR A 244 -4.78 -6.46 -17.18
C THR A 244 -4.68 -7.45 -18.33
N GLU A 245 -5.62 -7.42 -19.28
CA GLU A 245 -5.59 -8.26 -20.46
C GLU A 245 -4.20 -8.20 -21.08
N LYS A 246 -3.43 -9.27 -20.87
CA LYS A 246 -2.04 -9.37 -21.32
C LYS A 246 -2.07 -9.52 -22.82
N LEU A 247 -1.73 -8.47 -23.54
CA LEU A 247 -1.54 -8.57 -24.99
C LEU A 247 -0.41 -9.56 -25.34
N ILE A 248 0.63 -9.72 -24.53
CA ILE A 248 1.68 -10.74 -24.65
C ILE A 248 2.50 -10.86 -23.34
N GLY A 249 2.51 -12.02 -22.69
CA GLY A 249 3.56 -12.44 -21.73
C GLY A 249 3.37 -12.08 -20.25
N ASN A 250 4.14 -12.73 -19.37
CA ASN A 250 4.18 -12.55 -17.91
C ASN A 250 4.46 -11.09 -17.52
N GLN A 251 3.95 -10.67 -16.35
CA GLN A 251 4.32 -9.38 -15.76
C GLN A 251 5.83 -9.20 -15.78
N LYS A 252 6.24 -8.01 -16.18
CA LYS A 252 7.65 -7.67 -16.31
C LYS A 252 8.27 -7.47 -14.93
N SER A 253 9.09 -8.42 -14.48
CA SER A 253 9.79 -8.32 -13.19
C SER A 253 10.83 -7.20 -13.16
N ASN A 254 11.46 -6.90 -14.31
CA ASN A 254 12.47 -5.85 -14.44
C ASN A 254 11.91 -4.70 -15.29
N VAL A 255 11.76 -3.55 -14.67
CA VAL A 255 11.24 -2.31 -15.26
C VAL A 255 12.37 -1.32 -15.45
N ARG A 256 12.57 -0.79 -16.65
CA ARG A 256 13.52 0.28 -16.90
C ARG A 256 12.81 1.61 -17.05
N ILE A 257 13.21 2.59 -16.24
CA ILE A 257 12.64 3.94 -16.29
C ILE A 257 13.72 4.96 -16.70
N GLY A 258 13.29 5.96 -17.45
CA GLY A 258 14.08 7.14 -17.75
C GLY A 258 13.53 8.36 -17.03
N ILE A 259 14.42 9.23 -16.56
CA ILE A 259 14.07 10.44 -15.84
C ILE A 259 14.77 11.60 -16.53
N VAL A 260 14.04 12.64 -16.87
CA VAL A 260 14.59 13.84 -17.52
C VAL A 260 14.79 14.92 -16.47
N GLN A 261 16.05 15.22 -16.13
CA GLN A 261 16.40 16.45 -15.42
C GLN A 261 16.49 17.57 -16.44
N TRP A 262 15.41 18.35 -16.51
CA TRP A 262 15.13 19.29 -17.60
C TRP A 262 15.80 20.63 -17.38
N GLN A 263 16.63 21.09 -18.34
CA GLN A 263 17.18 22.44 -18.33
C GLN A 263 16.15 23.45 -18.82
N MET A 264 15.84 24.45 -18.01
CA MET A 264 15.07 25.60 -18.42
C MET A 264 15.83 26.38 -19.51
N ARG A 265 15.25 26.48 -20.71
CA ARG A 265 15.81 27.21 -21.84
C ARG A 265 14.70 27.89 -22.63
N ALA A 266 15.04 29.07 -23.17
CA ALA A 266 14.11 29.79 -24.03
C ALA A 266 13.75 28.93 -25.26
N THR A 267 12.51 28.96 -25.63
CA THR A 267 11.97 28.36 -26.86
C THR A 267 11.47 29.45 -27.80
N ARG A 268 11.60 29.23 -29.09
CA ARG A 268 11.19 30.19 -30.12
C ARG A 268 9.68 30.15 -30.36
N ASP A 269 9.13 28.97 -30.32
CA ASP A 269 7.72 28.66 -30.56
C ASP A 269 7.39 27.26 -30.02
N LEU A 270 6.16 26.83 -30.19
CA LEU A 270 5.67 25.53 -29.74
C LEU A 270 6.35 24.36 -30.46
N GLU A 271 6.71 24.52 -31.74
CA GLU A 271 7.38 23.48 -32.52
C GLU A 271 8.82 23.26 -32.03
N ASP A 272 9.56 24.31 -31.72
CA ASP A 272 10.88 24.22 -31.10
C ASP A 272 10.82 23.50 -29.75
N PHE A 273 9.76 23.75 -28.97
CA PHE A 273 9.53 23.04 -27.71
C PHE A 273 9.21 21.55 -27.95
N PHE A 274 8.42 21.21 -28.96
CA PHE A 274 8.15 19.83 -29.35
C PHE A 274 9.40 19.07 -29.72
N GLN A 275 10.32 19.68 -30.47
CA GLN A 275 11.60 19.07 -30.82
C GLN A 275 12.45 18.79 -29.59
N GLN A 276 12.44 19.68 -28.59
CA GLN A 276 13.14 19.44 -27.34
C GLN A 276 12.55 18.27 -26.55
N MET A 277 11.21 18.18 -26.46
CA MET A 277 10.53 17.03 -25.83
C MET A 277 10.86 15.72 -26.54
N GLU A 278 10.75 15.70 -27.87
CA GLU A 278 11.00 14.52 -28.70
C GLU A 278 12.43 14.01 -28.55
N PHE A 279 13.43 14.91 -28.45
CA PHE A 279 14.82 14.54 -28.20
C PHE A 279 14.99 13.69 -26.93
N PHE A 280 14.33 14.03 -25.84
CA PHE A 280 14.41 13.26 -24.58
C PHE A 280 13.63 11.95 -24.68
N VAL A 281 12.47 11.95 -25.30
CA VAL A 281 11.67 10.73 -25.50
C VAL A 281 12.43 9.73 -26.39
N ASP A 282 13.02 10.19 -27.51
CA ASP A 282 13.85 9.37 -28.39
C ASP A 282 15.05 8.79 -27.62
N THR A 283 15.78 9.65 -26.89
CA THR A 283 16.92 9.23 -26.08
C THR A 283 16.53 8.12 -25.09
N VAL A 284 15.47 8.31 -24.31
CA VAL A 284 15.03 7.33 -23.30
C VAL A 284 14.51 6.05 -23.94
N SER A 285 13.77 6.16 -25.04
CA SER A 285 13.27 5.00 -25.78
C SER A 285 14.40 4.16 -26.36
N GLY A 286 15.48 4.80 -26.83
CA GLY A 286 16.70 4.15 -27.31
C GLY A 286 17.36 3.22 -26.28
N TYR A 287 17.20 3.52 -24.98
CA TYR A 287 17.59 2.63 -23.89
C TYR A 287 16.57 1.50 -23.62
N LYS A 288 15.52 1.38 -24.42
CA LYS A 288 14.42 0.40 -24.24
C LYS A 288 13.73 0.55 -22.88
N SER A 289 13.54 1.79 -22.44
CA SER A 289 12.85 2.09 -21.21
C SER A 289 11.34 1.88 -21.34
N ASP A 290 10.69 1.49 -20.25
CA ASP A 290 9.24 1.28 -20.19
C ASP A 290 8.48 2.59 -20.01
N CYS A 291 9.13 3.54 -19.32
CA CYS A 291 8.53 4.83 -19.00
C CYS A 291 9.59 5.94 -18.98
N VAL A 292 9.16 7.15 -19.34
CA VAL A 292 9.93 8.38 -19.13
C VAL A 292 9.14 9.35 -18.25
N LEU A 293 9.83 9.99 -17.29
CA LEU A 293 9.28 11.00 -16.39
C LEU A 293 9.84 12.38 -16.71
N PHE A 294 8.95 13.36 -16.97
CA PHE A 294 9.27 14.78 -17.07
C PHE A 294 8.94 15.52 -15.76
N PRO A 295 9.55 16.68 -15.48
CA PRO A 295 9.32 17.42 -14.23
C PRO A 295 8.00 18.20 -14.20
N GLU A 296 7.62 18.66 -13.01
CA GLU A 296 6.51 19.61 -12.84
C GLU A 296 6.80 20.90 -13.63
N PHE A 297 5.78 21.43 -14.27
CA PHE A 297 5.85 22.66 -15.10
C PHE A 297 7.00 22.66 -16.11
N PHE A 298 7.36 21.50 -16.67
CA PHE A 298 8.42 21.42 -17.68
C PHE A 298 8.13 22.31 -18.91
N ASN A 299 6.85 22.69 -19.10
CA ASN A 299 6.40 23.61 -20.14
C ASN A 299 6.53 25.11 -19.76
N ALA A 300 7.10 25.43 -18.60
CA ALA A 300 7.33 26.81 -18.17
C ALA A 300 8.11 27.68 -19.17
N PRO A 301 9.02 27.14 -20.03
CA PRO A 301 9.63 27.91 -21.13
C PRO A 301 8.62 28.61 -22.05
N MET A 302 7.38 28.11 -22.14
CA MET A 302 6.30 28.76 -22.91
C MET A 302 5.92 30.14 -22.38
N MET A 303 6.18 30.45 -21.10
CA MET A 303 5.97 31.78 -20.54
C MET A 303 6.79 32.87 -21.27
N ALA A 304 7.94 32.50 -21.86
CA ALA A 304 8.77 33.41 -22.64
C ALA A 304 8.04 33.99 -23.89
N LEU A 305 7.06 33.26 -24.41
CA LEU A 305 6.34 33.65 -25.62
C LEU A 305 5.34 34.81 -25.39
N THR A 306 4.77 34.90 -24.20
CA THR A 306 3.84 35.94 -23.79
C THR A 306 4.47 36.96 -22.85
N ASN A 307 5.39 36.52 -22.01
CA ASN A 307 6.16 37.29 -21.02
C ASN A 307 5.31 38.25 -20.18
N GLU A 308 4.21 37.73 -19.62
CA GLU A 308 3.26 38.48 -18.83
C GLU A 308 3.82 38.88 -17.47
N GLU A 309 3.63 40.13 -17.04
CA GLU A 309 4.11 40.62 -15.74
C GLU A 309 3.31 40.04 -14.57
N SER A 310 1.98 39.88 -14.76
CA SER A 310 1.11 39.34 -13.70
C SER A 310 1.23 37.82 -13.59
N PRO A 311 1.61 37.28 -12.41
CA PRO A 311 1.74 35.82 -12.22
C PRO A 311 0.47 35.04 -12.58
N SER A 312 -0.69 35.57 -12.20
CA SER A 312 -1.98 34.93 -12.49
C SER A 312 -2.37 34.95 -13.97
N VAL A 313 -1.88 35.93 -14.75
CA VAL A 313 -2.07 36.00 -16.20
C VAL A 313 -1.07 35.09 -16.88
N ALA A 314 0.21 35.11 -16.47
CA ALA A 314 1.27 34.30 -17.03
C ALA A 314 0.94 32.79 -16.99
N ILE A 315 0.52 32.28 -15.84
CA ILE A 315 0.19 30.87 -15.67
C ILE A 315 -1.06 30.46 -16.49
N ARG A 316 -2.06 31.35 -16.63
CA ARG A 316 -3.24 31.11 -17.48
C ARG A 316 -2.87 31.13 -18.97
N SER A 317 -1.99 32.03 -19.39
CA SER A 317 -1.47 32.07 -20.76
C SER A 317 -0.69 30.78 -21.08
N MET A 318 0.09 30.29 -20.13
CA MET A 318 0.81 29.01 -20.26
C MET A 318 -0.15 27.82 -20.39
N SER A 319 -1.33 27.85 -19.75
CA SER A 319 -2.30 26.76 -19.83
C SER A 319 -2.87 26.54 -21.24
N ALA A 320 -2.81 27.57 -22.13
CA ALA A 320 -3.20 27.42 -23.53
C ALA A 320 -2.33 26.42 -24.31
N PHE A 321 -1.11 26.16 -23.86
CA PHE A 321 -0.18 25.20 -24.47
C PHE A 321 -0.37 23.77 -23.94
N THR A 322 -1.12 23.57 -22.86
CA THR A 322 -1.26 22.26 -22.20
C THR A 322 -1.87 21.21 -23.12
N GLU A 323 -2.99 21.51 -23.78
CA GLU A 323 -3.63 20.54 -24.67
C GLU A 323 -2.77 20.18 -25.89
N PRO A 324 -2.16 21.13 -26.62
CA PRO A 324 -1.22 20.79 -27.70
C PRO A 324 -0.04 19.94 -27.24
N ILE A 325 0.54 20.24 -26.07
CA ILE A 325 1.66 19.47 -25.51
C ILE A 325 1.21 18.05 -25.12
N LYS A 326 0.04 17.90 -24.48
CA LYS A 326 -0.54 16.60 -24.15
C LYS A 326 -0.74 15.73 -25.39
N ILE A 327 -1.32 16.29 -26.45
CA ILE A 327 -1.52 15.57 -27.73
C ILE A 327 -0.17 15.13 -28.29
N LYS A 328 0.83 16.01 -28.34
CA LYS A 328 2.18 15.65 -28.82
C LYS A 328 2.81 14.56 -27.96
N MET A 329 2.66 14.59 -26.62
CA MET A 329 3.16 13.52 -25.73
C MET A 329 2.47 12.17 -25.98
N MET A 330 1.15 12.16 -26.29
CA MET A 330 0.43 10.95 -26.67
C MET A 330 0.96 10.38 -28.00
N GLU A 331 1.20 11.23 -29.00
CA GLU A 331 1.81 10.84 -30.27
C GLU A 331 3.22 10.25 -30.09
N LEU A 332 4.05 10.89 -29.26
CA LEU A 332 5.40 10.40 -28.96
C LEU A 332 5.36 9.09 -28.20
N ALA A 333 4.43 8.90 -27.25
CA ALA A 333 4.28 7.65 -26.52
C ALA A 333 4.03 6.45 -27.46
N VAL A 334 3.16 6.63 -28.44
CA VAL A 334 2.83 5.61 -29.44
C VAL A 334 4.01 5.41 -30.40
N SER A 335 4.57 6.50 -30.96
CA SER A 335 5.61 6.45 -32.01
C SER A 335 6.92 5.84 -31.50
N TYR A 336 7.29 6.13 -30.25
CA TYR A 336 8.51 5.64 -29.62
C TYR A 336 8.28 4.41 -28.73
N ASN A 337 7.05 3.86 -28.70
CA ASN A 337 6.66 2.68 -27.92
C ASN A 337 7.09 2.77 -26.44
N ILE A 338 6.82 3.89 -25.81
CA ILE A 338 7.21 4.19 -24.41
C ILE A 338 6.05 4.86 -23.68
N ASN A 339 5.84 4.52 -22.39
CA ASN A 339 4.90 5.28 -21.57
C ASN A 339 5.54 6.60 -21.13
N ILE A 340 4.78 7.70 -21.14
CA ILE A 340 5.28 9.02 -20.80
C ILE A 340 4.47 9.60 -19.65
N ILE A 341 5.13 9.88 -18.53
CA ILE A 341 4.58 10.77 -17.50
C ILE A 341 5.02 12.18 -17.86
N ALA A 342 4.11 12.95 -18.43
CA ALA A 342 4.35 14.30 -18.97
C ALA A 342 4.44 15.34 -17.85
N GLY A 343 5.26 15.05 -16.83
CA GLY A 343 5.49 15.93 -15.68
C GLY A 343 4.18 16.42 -15.09
N SER A 344 4.04 17.74 -15.02
CA SER A 344 2.71 18.35 -14.87
C SER A 344 2.63 19.72 -15.57
N MET A 345 1.42 20.16 -15.85
CA MET A 345 1.13 21.40 -16.58
C MET A 345 -0.09 22.09 -16.00
N PRO A 346 -0.21 23.45 -16.14
CA PRO A 346 -1.42 24.16 -15.72
C PRO A 346 -2.58 23.85 -16.67
N LEU A 347 -3.72 23.54 -16.11
CA LEU A 347 -4.98 23.35 -16.84
C LEU A 347 -6.02 24.35 -16.33
N TYR A 348 -6.59 25.14 -17.23
CA TYR A 348 -7.68 26.06 -16.91
C TYR A 348 -8.99 25.51 -17.48
N GLU A 349 -9.88 25.06 -16.61
CA GLU A 349 -11.17 24.49 -16.96
C GLU A 349 -12.23 24.89 -15.94
N ASP A 350 -13.48 25.06 -16.36
CA ASP A 350 -14.63 25.43 -15.52
C ASP A 350 -14.37 26.62 -14.59
N GLY A 351 -13.59 27.61 -15.06
CA GLY A 351 -13.22 28.79 -14.29
C GLY A 351 -12.17 28.58 -13.21
N LYS A 352 -11.57 27.39 -13.12
CA LYS A 352 -10.55 27.01 -12.14
C LYS A 352 -9.24 26.67 -12.84
N LEU A 353 -8.13 26.98 -12.15
CA LEU A 353 -6.79 26.63 -12.60
C LEU A 353 -6.27 25.49 -11.75
N HIS A 354 -5.83 24.43 -12.39
CA HIS A 354 -5.28 23.24 -11.76
C HIS A 354 -3.86 22.96 -12.25
N ASN A 355 -3.11 22.17 -11.50
CA ASN A 355 -1.83 21.60 -11.89
C ASN A 355 -2.05 20.11 -12.13
N VAL A 356 -1.84 19.61 -13.36
CA VAL A 356 -2.24 18.27 -13.79
C VAL A 356 -1.08 17.53 -14.44
N SER A 357 -0.83 16.30 -13.99
CA SER A 357 0.09 15.36 -14.61
C SER A 357 -0.68 14.41 -15.55
N TYR A 358 -0.09 14.10 -16.70
CA TYR A 358 -0.69 13.20 -17.68
C TYR A 358 0.18 11.95 -17.84
N LEU A 359 -0.45 10.78 -17.75
CA LEU A 359 0.14 9.50 -18.13
C LEU A 359 -0.30 9.15 -19.55
N CYS A 360 0.57 9.38 -20.52
CA CYS A 360 0.36 9.01 -21.91
C CYS A 360 0.95 7.62 -22.14
N ARG A 361 0.08 6.61 -22.39
CA ARG A 361 0.55 5.23 -22.58
C ARG A 361 0.90 4.95 -24.03
N ARG A 362 1.78 3.97 -24.22
CA ARG A 362 2.22 3.50 -25.55
C ARG A 362 1.11 2.86 -26.39
N ASP A 363 -0.03 2.53 -25.79
CA ASP A 363 -1.24 2.07 -26.50
C ASP A 363 -2.14 3.21 -26.99
N GLY A 364 -1.76 4.47 -26.74
CA GLY A 364 -2.48 5.67 -27.13
C GLY A 364 -3.52 6.15 -26.11
N THR A 365 -3.68 5.45 -24.99
CA THR A 365 -4.57 5.90 -23.91
C THR A 365 -3.87 6.95 -23.02
N VAL A 366 -4.66 7.79 -22.36
CA VAL A 366 -4.17 8.81 -21.45
C VAL A 366 -4.99 8.84 -20.17
N ASP A 367 -4.31 8.99 -19.05
CA ASP A 367 -4.90 9.28 -17.74
C ASP A 367 -4.31 10.56 -17.16
N GLU A 368 -4.97 11.10 -16.13
CA GLU A 368 -4.58 12.34 -15.49
C GLU A 368 -4.62 12.24 -13.96
N GLN A 369 -3.67 12.93 -13.32
CA GLN A 369 -3.63 13.12 -11.87
C GLN A 369 -3.52 14.61 -11.56
N TYR A 370 -4.50 15.14 -10.86
CA TYR A 370 -4.50 16.51 -10.36
C TYR A 370 -3.65 16.62 -9.11
N LYS A 371 -2.85 17.67 -8.99
CA LYS A 371 -2.17 18.01 -7.73
C LYS A 371 -3.21 18.27 -6.65
N LEU A 372 -3.09 17.58 -5.52
CA LEU A 372 -4.07 17.66 -4.43
C LEU A 372 -3.78 18.83 -3.50
N HIS A 373 -2.50 18.99 -3.14
CA HIS A 373 -2.06 20.05 -2.24
C HIS A 373 -1.32 21.13 -3.03
N VAL A 374 -1.98 22.26 -3.22
CA VAL A 374 -1.34 23.45 -3.80
C VAL A 374 -0.53 24.16 -2.73
N THR A 375 0.64 24.66 -3.10
CA THR A 375 1.46 25.47 -2.17
C THR A 375 0.79 26.81 -1.89
N PRO A 376 1.16 27.49 -0.78
CA PRO A 376 0.66 28.84 -0.50
C PRO A 376 0.88 29.84 -1.65
N ASP A 377 2.02 29.72 -2.36
CA ASP A 377 2.35 30.59 -3.49
C ASP A 377 1.49 30.28 -4.74
N GLU A 378 1.31 29.00 -5.08
CA GLU A 378 0.39 28.57 -6.15
C GLU A 378 -1.06 29.04 -5.89
N ALA A 379 -1.51 28.97 -4.63
CA ALA A 379 -2.84 29.45 -4.26
C ALA A 379 -2.96 30.97 -4.31
N SER A 380 -1.93 31.69 -3.81
CA SER A 380 -2.01 33.14 -3.60
C SER A 380 -1.68 33.94 -4.86
N TYR A 381 -0.63 33.54 -5.59
CA TYR A 381 -0.15 34.28 -6.78
C TYR A 381 -0.79 33.78 -8.07
N TRP A 382 -0.99 32.47 -8.20
CA TRP A 382 -1.53 31.88 -9.43
C TRP A 382 -3.03 31.60 -9.35
N GLY A 383 -3.58 31.48 -8.15
CA GLY A 383 -4.99 31.16 -7.92
C GLY A 383 -5.32 29.72 -8.25
N MET A 384 -4.34 28.81 -8.11
CA MET A 384 -4.53 27.38 -8.34
C MET A 384 -5.43 26.74 -7.29
N ARG A 385 -6.12 25.68 -7.70
CA ARG A 385 -6.99 24.85 -6.87
C ARG A 385 -6.52 23.40 -6.89
N GLY A 386 -6.59 22.76 -5.73
CA GLY A 386 -6.29 21.32 -5.61
C GLY A 386 -7.34 20.45 -6.28
N GLY A 387 -6.93 19.26 -6.69
CA GLY A 387 -7.80 18.19 -7.14
C GLY A 387 -8.55 17.53 -6.00
N SER A 388 -9.39 16.54 -6.34
CA SER A 388 -10.23 15.83 -5.37
C SER A 388 -10.14 14.31 -5.44
N HIS A 389 -9.27 13.76 -6.30
CA HIS A 389 -9.15 12.32 -6.52
C HIS A 389 -7.70 11.88 -6.48
N LEU A 390 -7.50 10.73 -5.86
CA LEU A 390 -6.23 10.00 -5.83
C LEU A 390 -6.50 8.58 -6.28
N ARG A 391 -5.67 8.04 -7.18
CA ARG A 391 -5.79 6.67 -7.66
C ARG A 391 -4.44 6.12 -8.13
N CYS A 392 -4.33 4.81 -8.14
CA CYS A 392 -3.29 4.13 -8.90
C CYS A 392 -3.64 4.03 -10.38
N PHE A 393 -2.61 3.86 -11.20
CA PHE A 393 -2.74 3.66 -12.64
C PHE A 393 -2.13 2.32 -13.03
N ASP A 394 -2.89 1.54 -13.80
CA ASP A 394 -2.38 0.30 -14.36
C ASP A 394 -1.58 0.60 -15.62
N THR A 395 -0.42 -0.06 -15.73
CA THR A 395 0.46 0.02 -16.88
C THR A 395 0.96 -1.38 -17.25
N ASP A 396 1.49 -1.53 -18.45
CA ASP A 396 2.11 -2.78 -18.89
C ASP A 396 3.41 -3.15 -18.16
N PHE A 397 3.89 -2.28 -17.26
CA PHE A 397 5.06 -2.52 -16.42
C PHE A 397 4.74 -2.50 -14.91
N GLY A 398 3.47 -2.53 -14.54
CA GLY A 398 2.99 -2.61 -13.16
C GLY A 398 2.11 -1.44 -12.73
N LYS A 399 1.60 -1.50 -11.53
CA LYS A 399 0.73 -0.47 -10.95
C LYS A 399 1.57 0.69 -10.41
N ILE A 400 1.25 1.92 -10.83
CA ILE A 400 2.01 3.11 -10.48
C ILE A 400 1.13 4.16 -9.79
N GLY A 401 1.80 5.05 -9.04
CA GLY A 401 1.21 6.27 -8.49
C GLY A 401 1.91 7.51 -9.04
N ILE A 402 1.20 8.63 -9.05
CA ILE A 402 1.75 9.94 -9.39
C ILE A 402 1.37 10.92 -8.28
N LEU A 403 2.36 11.56 -7.66
CA LEU A 403 2.20 12.66 -6.71
C LEU A 403 3.00 13.86 -7.17
N ILE A 404 2.36 15.02 -7.25
CA ILE A 404 3.01 16.21 -7.82
C ILE A 404 3.65 17.04 -6.71
N CYS A 405 4.99 17.08 -6.69
CA CYS A 405 5.80 17.98 -5.84
C CYS A 405 5.37 17.94 -4.37
N TYR A 406 4.68 18.98 -3.89
CA TYR A 406 4.23 19.14 -2.52
C TYR A 406 3.37 17.95 -2.01
N ASP A 407 2.66 17.27 -2.89
CA ASP A 407 1.85 16.09 -2.51
C ASP A 407 2.69 14.99 -1.85
N VAL A 408 3.96 14.81 -2.23
CA VAL A 408 4.81 13.78 -1.63
C VAL A 408 5.18 14.05 -0.17
N GLU A 409 5.04 15.30 0.28
CA GLU A 409 5.29 15.68 1.68
C GLU A 409 4.18 15.16 2.63
N PHE A 410 3.01 14.72 2.09
CA PHE A 410 1.88 14.17 2.85
C PHE A 410 1.91 12.63 2.80
N PRO A 411 2.31 11.96 3.90
CA PRO A 411 2.51 10.51 3.91
C PRO A 411 1.24 9.71 3.67
N GLU A 412 0.09 10.27 3.97
CA GLU A 412 -1.21 9.65 3.80
C GLU A 412 -1.48 9.26 2.34
N LEU A 413 -1.10 10.13 1.39
CA LEU A 413 -1.37 9.91 -0.03
C LEU A 413 -0.62 8.69 -0.57
N SER A 414 0.69 8.63 -0.32
CA SER A 414 1.49 7.48 -0.76
C SER A 414 1.08 6.19 -0.06
N ARG A 415 0.61 6.28 1.19
CA ARG A 415 0.08 5.14 1.93
C ARG A 415 -1.19 4.59 1.31
N MET A 416 -2.13 5.45 0.91
CA MET A 416 -3.35 5.03 0.22
C MET A 416 -3.03 4.39 -1.14
N LEU A 417 -2.12 4.96 -1.92
CA LEU A 417 -1.66 4.37 -3.19
C LEU A 417 -1.00 3.00 -2.98
N SER A 418 -0.20 2.87 -1.92
CA SER A 418 0.43 1.59 -1.57
C SER A 418 -0.59 0.53 -1.15
N ASP A 419 -1.66 0.92 -0.45
CA ASP A 419 -2.77 0.03 -0.10
C ASP A 419 -3.58 -0.43 -1.32
N GLU A 420 -3.53 0.32 -2.44
CA GLU A 420 -4.07 -0.07 -3.74
C GLU A 420 -3.10 -0.92 -4.58
N GLY A 421 -1.89 -1.19 -4.07
CA GLY A 421 -0.91 -2.07 -4.71
C GLY A 421 0.14 -1.36 -5.57
N MET A 422 0.32 -0.05 -5.42
CA MET A 422 1.37 0.71 -6.11
C MET A 422 2.75 0.09 -5.90
N LYS A 423 3.53 -0.05 -6.99
CA LYS A 423 4.91 -0.53 -6.99
C LYS A 423 5.93 0.58 -7.22
N ILE A 424 5.58 1.57 -8.03
CA ILE A 424 6.44 2.70 -8.38
C ILE A 424 5.65 3.99 -8.19
N LEU A 425 6.21 4.93 -7.44
CA LEU A 425 5.68 6.28 -7.27
C LEU A 425 6.52 7.25 -8.11
N PHE A 426 5.87 8.02 -8.96
CA PHE A 426 6.50 9.08 -9.75
C PHE A 426 6.17 10.45 -9.17
N VAL A 427 7.20 11.28 -9.00
CA VAL A 427 7.07 12.59 -8.36
C VAL A 427 7.76 13.66 -9.22
N PRO A 428 7.05 14.24 -10.19
CA PRO A 428 7.50 15.46 -10.83
C PRO A 428 7.48 16.60 -9.82
N PHE A 429 8.56 17.41 -9.76
CA PHE A 429 8.63 18.54 -8.85
C PHE A 429 9.23 19.79 -9.48
N TRP A 430 8.95 20.95 -8.82
CA TRP A 430 9.45 22.26 -9.17
C TRP A 430 9.90 22.98 -7.91
N THR A 431 11.19 23.25 -7.79
CA THR A 431 11.75 23.87 -6.59
C THR A 431 12.81 24.92 -6.96
N ASP A 432 12.67 26.10 -6.35
CA ASP A 432 13.53 27.27 -6.52
C ASP A 432 14.75 27.26 -5.58
N THR A 433 14.61 26.61 -4.43
CA THR A 433 15.62 26.60 -3.38
C THR A 433 16.09 25.19 -3.04
N LYS A 434 17.32 25.09 -2.55
CA LYS A 434 17.84 23.82 -2.04
C LYS A 434 17.02 23.29 -0.86
N ASN A 435 16.45 24.16 -0.04
CA ASN A 435 15.61 23.76 1.08
C ASN A 435 14.29 23.13 0.62
N ALA A 436 13.64 23.71 -0.39
CA ALA A 436 12.42 23.15 -0.98
C ALA A 436 12.71 21.78 -1.62
N TYR A 437 13.78 21.71 -2.40
CA TYR A 437 14.26 20.44 -2.96
C TYR A 437 14.51 19.38 -1.88
N GLN A 438 15.17 19.73 -0.77
CA GLN A 438 15.49 18.77 0.30
C GLN A 438 14.21 18.21 0.97
N ARG A 439 13.17 19.03 1.13
CA ARG A 439 11.88 18.52 1.65
C ARG A 439 11.30 17.45 0.72
N VAL A 440 11.19 17.77 -0.58
CA VAL A 440 10.69 16.81 -1.58
C VAL A 440 11.54 15.54 -1.58
N ARG A 441 12.86 15.66 -1.64
CA ARG A 441 13.79 14.52 -1.68
C ARG A 441 13.65 13.62 -0.46
N LEU A 442 13.75 14.18 0.73
CA LEU A 442 13.74 13.39 1.97
C LEU A 442 12.37 12.74 2.21
N CYS A 443 11.29 13.46 1.88
CA CYS A 443 9.95 12.87 1.94
C CYS A 443 9.81 11.74 0.92
N ALA A 444 10.23 11.93 -0.33
CA ALA A 444 10.18 10.88 -1.36
C ALA A 444 10.97 9.63 -0.96
N GLN A 445 12.16 9.79 -0.40
CA GLN A 445 12.97 8.68 0.11
C GLN A 445 12.28 7.96 1.28
N ALA A 446 11.65 8.70 2.20
CA ALA A 446 10.85 8.11 3.27
C ALA A 446 9.67 7.31 2.71
N ARG A 447 8.99 7.81 1.65
CA ARG A 447 7.87 7.09 1.00
C ARG A 447 8.32 5.75 0.42
N ALA A 448 9.53 5.67 -0.16
CA ALA A 448 10.08 4.42 -0.67
C ALA A 448 10.25 3.38 0.45
N ILE A 449 10.79 3.79 1.59
CA ILE A 449 11.07 2.91 2.72
C ILE A 449 9.77 2.45 3.40
N GLU A 450 8.91 3.39 3.78
CA GLU A 450 7.71 3.09 4.58
C GLU A 450 6.60 2.38 3.81
N ASN A 451 6.60 2.49 2.47
CA ASN A 451 5.61 1.88 1.58
C ASN A 451 6.14 0.71 0.76
N GLU A 452 7.42 0.33 0.96
CA GLU A 452 8.06 -0.79 0.26
C GLU A 452 7.86 -0.71 -1.27
N CYS A 453 8.13 0.47 -1.85
CA CYS A 453 7.99 0.77 -3.27
C CYS A 453 9.22 1.52 -3.81
N TYR A 454 9.37 1.58 -5.12
CA TYR A 454 10.31 2.51 -5.74
C TYR A 454 9.70 3.89 -5.85
N VAL A 455 10.53 4.93 -5.71
CA VAL A 455 10.10 6.33 -5.90
C VAL A 455 11.06 7.05 -6.83
N ALA A 456 10.54 7.57 -7.94
CA ALA A 456 11.30 8.34 -8.92
C ALA A 456 10.93 9.82 -8.82
N ILE A 457 11.92 10.68 -8.60
CA ILE A 457 11.72 12.13 -8.51
C ILE A 457 12.45 12.85 -9.63
N THR A 458 11.85 13.86 -10.25
CA THR A 458 12.54 14.73 -11.21
C THR A 458 12.08 16.17 -11.12
N GLY A 459 13.04 17.07 -11.34
CA GLY A 459 12.81 18.51 -11.37
C GLY A 459 13.59 19.23 -12.46
N SER A 460 13.18 20.45 -12.74
CA SER A 460 13.86 21.35 -13.67
C SER A 460 15.11 21.98 -13.04
N VAL A 461 16.05 22.43 -13.88
CA VAL A 461 17.28 23.12 -13.47
C VAL A 461 17.49 24.39 -14.29
N GLY A 462 18.27 25.33 -13.75
CA GLY A 462 18.59 26.58 -14.41
C GLY A 462 17.50 27.65 -14.26
N ASN A 463 17.50 28.63 -15.16
CA ASN A 463 16.50 29.69 -15.19
C ASN A 463 16.25 30.19 -16.62
N LEU A 464 15.28 31.09 -16.76
CA LEU A 464 15.00 31.84 -18.01
C LEU A 464 15.23 33.33 -17.77
N PRO A 465 16.45 33.84 -18.01
CA PRO A 465 16.73 35.26 -17.85
C PRO A 465 15.81 36.13 -18.73
N ARG A 466 15.28 37.21 -18.19
CA ARG A 466 14.36 38.16 -18.84
C ARG A 466 12.95 37.59 -19.11
N VAL A 467 12.58 36.48 -18.48
CA VAL A 467 11.20 36.00 -18.46
C VAL A 467 10.64 36.31 -17.08
N GLU A 468 9.56 37.10 -17.07
CA GLU A 468 8.88 37.45 -15.84
C GLU A 468 8.27 36.17 -15.19
N ASN A 469 8.15 36.18 -13.86
CA ASN A 469 7.61 35.05 -13.08
C ASN A 469 8.41 33.74 -13.16
N MET A 470 9.70 33.82 -13.56
CA MET A 470 10.60 32.69 -13.58
C MET A 470 11.70 32.83 -12.53
N ASP A 471 11.79 31.85 -11.65
CA ASP A 471 12.84 31.73 -10.65
C ASP A 471 13.93 30.72 -11.10
N ILE A 472 15.08 30.79 -10.46
CA ILE A 472 16.14 29.77 -10.62
C ILE A 472 15.59 28.45 -10.08
N GLN A 473 15.74 27.38 -10.86
CA GLN A 473 15.33 26.05 -10.47
C GLN A 473 16.53 25.24 -9.98
N TYR A 474 16.34 24.54 -8.86
CA TYR A 474 17.31 23.62 -8.28
C TYR A 474 16.77 22.21 -8.29
N SER A 475 17.51 21.28 -8.88
CA SER A 475 17.16 19.87 -8.89
C SER A 475 18.38 18.95 -8.81
N GLN A 476 18.15 17.78 -8.21
CA GLN A 476 18.95 16.59 -8.32
C GLN A 476 17.97 15.40 -8.38
N SER A 477 17.61 15.01 -9.58
CA SER A 477 16.69 13.92 -9.83
C SER A 477 17.25 12.60 -9.31
N ALA A 478 16.40 11.72 -8.83
CA ALA A 478 16.83 10.46 -8.22
C ALA A 478 15.76 9.38 -8.30
N VAL A 479 16.19 8.14 -8.10
CA VAL A 479 15.34 6.98 -7.87
C VAL A 479 15.69 6.36 -6.55
N PHE A 480 14.69 6.21 -5.69
CA PHE A 480 14.81 5.61 -4.37
C PHE A 480 14.19 4.21 -4.32
N SER A 481 14.74 3.37 -3.45
CA SER A 481 14.25 2.03 -3.15
C SER A 481 13.88 1.91 -1.67
N PRO A 482 13.20 0.82 -1.28
CA PRO A 482 13.21 0.41 0.12
C PRO A 482 14.62 0.24 0.69
N SER A 483 14.71 0.09 2.02
CA SER A 483 15.97 -0.14 2.72
C SER A 483 15.95 -1.53 3.35
N ASP A 484 16.60 -2.50 2.70
CA ASP A 484 16.82 -3.86 3.19
C ASP A 484 18.03 -4.46 2.45
N PHE A 485 18.47 -5.68 2.81
CA PHE A 485 19.68 -6.33 2.29
C PHE A 485 19.75 -6.44 0.76
N ALA A 486 18.60 -6.59 0.09
CA ALA A 486 18.52 -6.71 -1.36
C ALA A 486 18.63 -5.36 -2.10
N PHE A 487 18.57 -4.23 -1.39
CA PHE A 487 18.56 -2.88 -1.92
C PHE A 487 19.84 -2.10 -1.57
N PRO A 488 20.13 -0.98 -2.24
CA PRO A 488 21.24 -0.08 -1.85
C PRO A 488 21.11 0.37 -0.39
N HIS A 489 22.25 0.41 0.34
CA HIS A 489 22.27 0.77 1.77
C HIS A 489 21.71 2.15 2.08
N ASP A 490 21.87 3.10 1.15
CA ASP A 490 21.37 4.46 1.25
C ASP A 490 19.99 4.64 0.60
N SER A 491 19.38 3.55 0.14
CA SER A 491 18.10 3.54 -0.60
C SER A 491 18.12 4.37 -1.90
N ILE A 492 19.30 4.58 -2.51
CA ILE A 492 19.45 5.31 -3.77
C ILE A 492 19.81 4.34 -4.89
N VAL A 493 18.87 4.11 -5.81
CA VAL A 493 19.09 3.24 -6.99
C VAL A 493 19.92 3.99 -8.03
N ALA A 494 19.57 5.25 -8.26
CA ALA A 494 20.26 6.13 -9.20
C ALA A 494 20.05 7.60 -8.82
N GLU A 495 21.00 8.45 -9.13
CA GLU A 495 20.97 9.87 -8.80
C GLU A 495 21.65 10.70 -9.88
N ALA A 496 21.03 11.83 -10.24
CA ALA A 496 21.56 12.77 -11.21
C ALA A 496 22.65 13.68 -10.60
N THR A 497 23.48 14.28 -11.46
CA THR A 497 24.35 15.38 -11.04
C THR A 497 23.49 16.60 -10.71
N PRO A 498 23.70 17.27 -9.56
CA PRO A 498 22.94 18.47 -9.21
C PRO A 498 23.01 19.55 -10.28
N ASN A 499 21.90 20.18 -10.58
CA ASN A 499 21.79 21.33 -11.50
C ASN A 499 22.40 21.12 -12.90
N THR A 500 22.42 19.88 -13.37
CA THR A 500 22.96 19.54 -14.70
C THR A 500 21.85 18.87 -15.51
N GLU A 501 21.59 19.35 -16.72
CA GLU A 501 20.65 18.65 -17.61
C GLU A 501 21.18 17.27 -17.95
N MET A 502 20.36 16.26 -17.74
CA MET A 502 20.70 14.89 -18.09
C MET A 502 19.48 13.98 -18.12
N THR A 503 19.64 12.86 -18.80
CA THR A 503 18.74 11.71 -18.71
C THR A 503 19.35 10.69 -17.77
N LEU A 504 18.58 10.31 -16.74
CA LEU A 504 18.94 9.27 -15.79
C LEU A 504 18.16 8.00 -16.13
N ILE A 505 18.85 6.88 -16.31
CA ILE A 505 18.23 5.57 -16.57
C ILE A 505 18.43 4.69 -15.34
N ALA A 506 17.34 4.03 -14.91
CA ALA A 506 17.38 3.11 -13.78
C ALA A 506 16.62 1.82 -14.09
N ASP A 507 17.19 0.70 -13.65
CA ASP A 507 16.55 -0.63 -13.69
C ASP A 507 15.97 -0.97 -12.32
N LEU A 508 14.68 -1.30 -12.28
CA LEU A 508 13.92 -1.63 -11.08
C LEU A 508 13.51 -3.09 -11.11
N ASN A 509 13.88 -3.85 -10.09
CA ASN A 509 13.42 -5.23 -9.96
C ASN A 509 12.22 -5.30 -9.02
N LEU A 510 11.02 -5.52 -9.58
CA LEU A 510 9.77 -5.56 -8.82
C LEU A 510 9.63 -6.84 -7.97
N ASP A 511 10.34 -7.93 -8.31
CA ASP A 511 10.30 -9.15 -7.51
C ASP A 511 10.97 -8.94 -6.14
N LEU A 512 11.99 -8.06 -6.06
CA LEU A 512 12.61 -7.70 -4.78
C LEU A 512 11.61 -7.06 -3.80
N LEU A 513 10.58 -6.36 -4.30
CA LEU A 513 9.52 -5.81 -3.46
C LEU A 513 8.64 -6.91 -2.86
N LYS A 514 8.36 -7.98 -3.63
CA LYS A 514 7.62 -9.16 -3.15
C LYS A 514 8.44 -9.90 -2.09
N ASP A 515 9.73 -10.09 -2.35
CA ASP A 515 10.64 -10.76 -1.43
C ASP A 515 10.79 -9.99 -0.12
N LEU A 516 10.94 -8.66 -0.19
CA LEU A 516 11.00 -7.79 0.99
C LEU A 516 9.76 -7.97 1.87
N ASN A 517 8.60 -7.95 1.27
CA ASN A 517 7.34 -8.04 2.00
C ASN A 517 7.11 -9.41 2.65
N THR A 518 7.60 -10.49 2.03
CA THR A 518 7.45 -11.85 2.56
C THR A 518 8.52 -12.21 3.58
N SER A 519 9.78 -11.85 3.32
CA SER A 519 10.97 -12.34 4.03
C SER A 519 11.96 -11.25 4.47
N GLY A 520 11.64 -9.97 4.26
CA GLY A 520 12.48 -8.85 4.66
C GLY A 520 12.76 -8.79 6.16
N ALA A 521 13.87 -8.13 6.53
CA ALA A 521 14.27 -7.95 7.92
C ALA A 521 13.22 -7.15 8.73
N VAL A 522 12.58 -6.18 8.09
CA VAL A 522 11.39 -5.46 8.56
C VAL A 522 10.39 -5.35 7.40
N ARG A 523 9.10 -5.44 7.69
CA ARG A 523 8.04 -5.46 6.67
C ARG A 523 7.07 -4.33 6.95
N ASN A 524 7.51 -3.11 6.65
CA ASN A 524 6.80 -1.88 7.02
C ASN A 524 5.36 -1.83 6.49
N LEU A 525 5.11 -2.41 5.32
CA LEU A 525 3.77 -2.46 4.74
C LEU A 525 2.89 -3.54 5.40
N ARG A 526 3.45 -4.72 5.64
CA ARG A 526 2.74 -5.89 6.19
C ARG A 526 2.51 -5.79 7.70
N ASP A 527 3.50 -5.31 8.47
CA ASP A 527 3.48 -5.35 9.93
C ASP A 527 2.70 -4.17 10.56
N ARG A 528 1.98 -3.38 9.74
CA ARG A 528 1.14 -2.28 10.23
C ARG A 528 0.04 -2.77 11.17
N ARG A 529 -0.18 -2.03 12.23
CA ARG A 529 -1.22 -2.29 13.23
C ARG A 529 -2.59 -1.79 12.73
N LYS A 530 -3.12 -2.42 11.66
CA LYS A 530 -4.44 -2.10 11.07
C LYS A 530 -5.60 -2.30 12.05
N ASP A 531 -5.34 -3.01 13.15
CA ASP A 531 -6.24 -3.15 14.29
C ASP A 531 -6.34 -1.90 15.16
N LEU A 532 -5.35 -0.98 15.08
CA LEU A 532 -5.28 0.22 15.90
C LEU A 532 -5.55 1.50 15.11
N TYR A 533 -5.15 1.56 13.85
CA TYR A 533 -5.29 2.75 13.01
C TYR A 533 -5.45 2.38 11.53
N SER A 534 -6.08 3.30 10.79
CA SER A 534 -6.22 3.21 9.33
C SER A 534 -6.12 4.60 8.72
N VAL A 535 -5.70 4.64 7.45
CA VAL A 535 -5.78 5.84 6.62
C VAL A 535 -6.87 5.59 5.57
N SER A 536 -7.80 6.53 5.42
CA SER A 536 -8.92 6.37 4.49
C SER A 536 -9.29 7.69 3.85
N TRP A 537 -9.73 7.61 2.59
CA TRP A 537 -10.28 8.77 1.89
C TRP A 537 -11.65 9.14 2.45
N VAL A 538 -11.82 10.40 2.83
CA VAL A 538 -13.12 10.89 3.31
C VAL A 538 -14.03 11.12 2.10
N LYS A 539 -15.13 10.37 2.02
CA LYS A 539 -16.16 10.64 1.02
C LYS A 539 -16.89 11.92 1.40
N LYS A 540 -16.73 12.96 0.61
CA LYS A 540 -17.53 14.19 0.76
C LYS A 540 -19.01 13.87 0.56
N THR A 541 -19.86 14.37 1.45
CA THR A 541 -21.30 14.45 1.25
C THR A 541 -21.64 15.81 0.62
N GLU A 542 -22.74 15.92 -0.11
CA GLU A 542 -23.19 17.20 -0.71
C GLU A 542 -23.25 18.35 0.31
N ARG A 543 -23.45 18.03 1.59
CA ARG A 543 -23.48 18.98 2.71
C ARG A 543 -22.11 19.57 3.05
N ASP A 544 -21.01 18.84 2.75
CA ASP A 544 -19.64 19.28 3.04
C ASP A 544 -19.17 20.29 2.00
N ASP A 545 -19.66 20.21 0.76
CA ASP A 545 -19.36 21.17 -0.31
C ASP A 545 -20.04 22.53 -0.05
N GLU A 546 -21.24 22.56 0.54
CA GLU A 546 -21.91 23.81 0.96
C GLU A 546 -21.18 24.50 2.12
N LEU A 547 -20.62 23.75 3.07
CA LEU A 547 -19.88 24.30 4.21
C LEU A 547 -18.52 24.86 3.80
N LEU A 548 -17.84 24.25 2.82
CA LEU A 548 -16.57 24.73 2.28
C LEU A 548 -16.75 26.00 1.45
N SER A 549 -17.81 26.11 0.67
CA SER A 549 -18.12 27.32 -0.09
C SER A 549 -18.44 28.53 0.81
N GLN A 550 -19.01 28.30 1.99
CA GLN A 550 -19.27 29.33 3.01
C GLN A 550 -18.03 29.71 3.84
N GLY A 551 -17.02 28.83 3.92
CA GLY A 551 -15.75 29.07 4.62
C GLY A 551 -14.74 29.91 3.82
N GLU A 552 -14.80 29.87 2.50
CA GLU A 552 -13.90 30.63 1.61
C GLU A 552 -14.14 32.14 1.63
N GLU A 553 -15.31 32.63 2.03
CA GLU A 553 -15.60 34.06 2.19
C GLU A 553 -14.96 34.73 3.43
N ARG A 554 -14.30 33.94 4.33
CA ARG A 554 -13.78 34.46 5.60
C ARG A 554 -12.26 34.39 5.79
N ALA A 555 -11.47 34.25 4.73
CA ALA A 555 -10.02 34.30 4.86
C ALA A 555 -9.54 35.76 5.09
N PRO A 556 -8.72 36.06 6.12
CA PRO A 556 -8.26 37.40 6.38
C PRO A 556 -7.26 37.87 5.32
N LYS A 557 -7.51 39.05 4.76
CA LYS A 557 -6.54 39.77 3.96
C LYS A 557 -5.39 40.23 4.84
N THR A 558 -4.17 39.92 4.43
CA THR A 558 -2.85 40.38 4.87
C THR A 558 -2.01 39.38 5.69
N SER A 559 -0.99 38.85 5.02
CA SER A 559 0.27 38.40 5.64
C SER A 559 1.37 39.42 5.36
N PRO A 560 2.25 39.76 6.31
CA PRO A 560 3.30 40.75 6.08
C PRO A 560 4.41 40.22 5.19
N ARG A 561 4.82 41.03 4.23
CA ARG A 561 5.97 40.80 3.33
C ARG A 561 7.25 40.66 4.15
N HIS A 562 8.02 39.62 3.92
CA HIS A 562 9.43 39.63 4.30
C HIS A 562 10.21 40.59 3.41
N PRO A 563 11.08 41.45 3.97
CA PRO A 563 11.92 42.32 3.17
C PRO A 563 12.99 41.51 2.42
N PRO A 564 13.47 41.96 1.25
CA PRO A 564 14.51 41.29 0.51
C PRO A 564 15.81 41.23 1.32
N ILE A 565 16.46 40.06 1.34
CA ILE A 565 17.76 39.86 1.98
C ILE A 565 18.80 40.57 1.13
N THR A 566 19.33 41.68 1.61
CA THR A 566 20.50 42.32 1.05
C THR A 566 21.72 41.50 1.45
N VAL A 567 22.36 40.90 0.45
CA VAL A 567 23.68 40.25 0.63
C VAL A 567 24.73 41.37 0.63
N ALA A 568 25.46 41.47 1.74
CA ALA A 568 26.68 42.27 1.85
C ALA A 568 27.89 41.48 1.34
#